data_86da66d712cfa03cff4165f494f7ad2a
#
_entry.id   86da66d712cfa03cff4165f494f7ad2a
#
_cell.length_a   1.000
_cell.length_b   1.000
_cell.length_c   1.000
_cell.angle_alpha   90.00
_cell.angle_beta   90.00
_cell.angle_gamma   90.00
#
_symmetry.space_group_name_H-M   'P 1'
#
loop_
_entity.id
_entity.type
_entity.pdbx_description
1 polymer ?
#
loop_
_entity_poly.entity_id
_entity_poly.type
_entity_poly.pdbx_seq_one_letter_code
_entity_poly.pdbx_strand_id
1 'polypeptide(L)'
;VDDFSASIDVITQRCHASLAQVRFTLHFKPKTISRVSMIKTVEWTNEGVRMLDQRLLPTEEKYLMLRSYEEVADAIKKMIVRGAPAIGVSAAMGLALGASQSVGTSVADLEYDFKFMCKVMEATRPTAVNLFWAVERMRTALLKAKSETKNVEEIKQRLTNEALAIFNEDIASNRALGKFGGELIADGATVLTHCNAGALATAGDYGTALGVIRGAIDAGKRVAVIADETRPFLQGARLTAWELAQDNIPVTVITDNMAGHVMKQGKVDCVVVGADRIAANGDAANKIGTYMVAVLAKQHNIPFYVAAPISTVDLNTPTGEEIPIEQRGAKEVTHIGEHQLTPDGVDVHNFAFDVTPNEFIAAIITDRGIARAPYTESLRNLATARLAQTP
;
A
#
# COMPACT_ATOMS: atom_id res chain seq x y z
N VAL A 1 7.57 65.09 -21.98
CA VAL A 1 6.71 64.09 -21.28
C VAL A 1 6.57 62.81 -22.11
N ASP A 2 7.04 62.83 -23.36
CA ASP A 2 6.81 61.71 -24.30
C ASP A 2 7.96 60.70 -24.44
N ASP A 3 9.02 60.82 -23.65
CA ASP A 3 10.20 59.95 -23.79
C ASP A 3 10.34 58.87 -22.66
N PHE A 4 9.37 58.81 -21.72
CA PHE A 4 9.39 57.82 -20.64
C PHE A 4 8.50 56.59 -20.86
N SER A 5 7.58 56.67 -21.84
CA SER A 5 6.65 55.57 -22.11
C SER A 5 7.26 54.46 -22.99
N ALA A 6 8.15 54.82 -23.90
CA ALA A 6 8.80 53.90 -24.82
C ALA A 6 9.86 52.96 -24.14
N SER A 7 10.42 53.41 -23.01
CA SER A 7 11.42 52.61 -22.29
C SER A 7 10.82 51.49 -21.39
N ILE A 8 9.55 51.63 -21.01
CA ILE A 8 8.87 50.60 -20.15
C ILE A 8 8.41 49.43 -20.99
N ASP A 9 7.95 49.67 -22.22
CA ASP A 9 7.49 48.57 -23.09
C ASP A 9 8.62 47.64 -23.57
N VAL A 10 9.83 48.18 -23.80
CA VAL A 10 10.99 47.36 -24.18
C VAL A 10 11.50 46.49 -23.01
N ILE A 11 11.38 46.98 -21.79
CA ILE A 11 11.77 46.21 -20.56
C ILE A 11 10.74 45.12 -20.28
N THR A 12 9.45 45.38 -20.46
CA THR A 12 8.37 44.41 -20.24
C THR A 12 8.39 43.29 -21.27
N GLN A 13 8.67 43.59 -22.56
CA GLN A 13 8.82 42.58 -23.61
C GLN A 13 10.08 41.69 -23.43
N ARG A 14 11.17 42.23 -22.92
CA ARG A 14 12.37 41.43 -22.63
C ARG A 14 12.24 40.56 -21.39
N CYS A 15 11.44 40.93 -20.41
CA CYS A 15 11.16 40.07 -19.24
C CYS A 15 10.21 38.90 -19.53
N HIS A 16 9.28 39.05 -20.49
CA HIS A 16 8.41 37.94 -20.90
C HIS A 16 9.08 36.90 -21.83
N ALA A 17 10.15 37.27 -22.51
CA ALA A 17 10.88 36.34 -23.39
C ALA A 17 11.93 35.49 -22.67
N SER A 18 12.28 35.80 -21.41
CA SER A 18 13.33 35.09 -20.65
C SER A 18 12.81 34.05 -19.64
N LEU A 19 11.49 33.90 -19.48
CA LEU A 19 10.89 32.93 -18.55
C LEU A 19 10.40 31.62 -19.23
N ALA A 20 10.61 31.50 -20.54
CA ALA A 20 10.32 30.32 -21.29
C ALA A 20 11.57 29.42 -21.36
N GLN A 21 11.49 28.26 -20.72
CA GLN A 21 12.33 27.09 -20.95
C GLN A 21 13.72 27.04 -20.30
N VAL A 22 13.81 27.00 -18.97
CA VAL A 22 14.77 26.09 -18.36
C VAL A 22 14.03 24.78 -18.06
N ARG A 23 13.81 23.97 -19.09
CA ARG A 23 13.55 22.55 -18.91
C ARG A 23 14.84 21.95 -18.35
N PHE A 24 14.86 21.68 -17.06
CA PHE A 24 15.83 20.72 -16.51
C PHE A 24 15.52 19.36 -17.13
N THR A 25 16.12 19.09 -18.27
CA THR A 25 16.14 17.74 -18.83
C THR A 25 17.05 16.91 -17.93
N LEU A 26 16.45 16.17 -17.00
CA LEU A 26 17.15 15.08 -16.33
C LEU A 26 17.60 14.12 -17.44
N HIS A 27 18.90 14.16 -17.78
CA HIS A 27 19.48 13.23 -18.74
C HIS A 27 19.57 11.87 -18.09
N PHE A 28 18.51 11.09 -18.14
CA PHE A 28 18.55 9.68 -17.83
C PHE A 28 19.30 8.96 -18.96
N LYS A 29 20.48 8.43 -18.65
CA LYS A 29 21.06 7.38 -19.49
C LYS A 29 20.13 6.17 -19.36
N PRO A 30 19.55 5.64 -20.44
CA PRO A 30 18.70 4.45 -20.35
C PRO A 30 19.57 3.26 -19.96
N LYS A 31 19.56 2.90 -18.68
CA LYS A 31 19.89 1.53 -18.29
C LYS A 31 18.67 0.69 -18.64
N THR A 32 18.86 -0.40 -19.37
CA THR A 32 17.81 -1.41 -19.53
C THR A 32 17.43 -1.85 -18.11
N ILE A 33 16.22 -1.50 -17.69
CA ILE A 33 15.69 -1.87 -16.38
C ILE A 33 15.38 -3.35 -16.46
N SER A 34 16.33 -4.20 -16.08
CA SER A 34 16.04 -5.59 -15.79
C SER A 34 15.61 -5.65 -14.32
N ARG A 35 14.41 -6.09 -14.07
CA ARG A 35 13.88 -6.30 -12.71
C ARG A 35 14.77 -7.29 -11.96
N VAL A 36 15.49 -6.82 -10.95
CA VAL A 36 16.63 -7.56 -10.33
C VAL A 36 16.18 -8.42 -9.15
N SER A 37 15.10 -8.11 -8.45
CA SER A 37 14.69 -8.94 -7.31
C SER A 37 13.19 -8.93 -7.07
N MET A 38 12.63 -10.12 -6.78
CA MET A 38 11.33 -10.23 -6.14
C MET A 38 11.52 -10.02 -4.64
N ILE A 39 11.04 -8.89 -4.12
CA ILE A 39 11.01 -8.65 -2.67
C ILE A 39 10.02 -9.65 -2.06
N LYS A 40 10.50 -10.47 -1.14
CA LYS A 40 9.67 -11.43 -0.39
C LYS A 40 9.37 -10.86 0.97
N THR A 41 8.20 -10.28 1.12
CA THR A 41 7.76 -9.67 2.39
C THR A 41 7.46 -10.72 3.44
N VAL A 42 6.75 -11.77 3.04
CA VAL A 42 6.42 -12.95 3.86
C VAL A 42 6.51 -14.20 3.01
N GLU A 43 6.95 -15.30 3.61
CA GLU A 43 7.12 -16.57 2.90
C GLU A 43 6.84 -17.75 3.86
N TRP A 44 6.08 -18.72 3.37
CA TRP A 44 5.93 -20.00 4.06
C TRP A 44 7.14 -20.90 3.81
N THR A 45 7.70 -21.48 4.86
CA THR A 45 8.83 -22.43 4.78
C THR A 45 8.55 -23.67 5.62
N ASN A 46 9.37 -24.71 5.44
CA ASN A 46 9.28 -25.92 6.28
C ASN A 46 9.59 -25.67 7.76
N GLU A 47 10.28 -24.55 8.09
CA GLU A 47 10.67 -24.22 9.47
C GLU A 47 9.70 -23.25 10.14
N GLY A 48 8.78 -22.63 9.39
CA GLY A 48 7.86 -21.61 9.86
C GLY A 48 7.60 -20.53 8.83
N VAL A 49 7.18 -19.36 9.28
CA VAL A 49 6.93 -18.18 8.45
C VAL A 49 8.14 -17.25 8.46
N ARG A 50 8.73 -17.01 7.30
CA ARG A 50 9.85 -16.09 7.13
C ARG A 50 9.33 -14.70 6.79
N MET A 51 9.76 -13.66 7.52
CA MET A 51 9.36 -12.27 7.31
C MET A 51 10.55 -11.34 7.22
N LEU A 52 10.48 -10.35 6.34
CA LEU A 52 11.43 -9.24 6.30
C LEU A 52 11.09 -8.24 7.41
N ASP A 53 12.04 -7.95 8.30
CA ASP A 53 11.88 -6.95 9.35
C ASP A 53 11.98 -5.53 8.77
N GLN A 54 10.82 -4.97 8.42
CA GLN A 54 10.73 -3.65 7.80
C GLN A 54 11.12 -2.49 8.72
N ARG A 55 11.26 -2.74 10.03
CA ARG A 55 11.68 -1.72 10.99
C ARG A 55 13.16 -1.36 10.82
N LEU A 56 13.96 -2.32 10.31
CA LEU A 56 15.39 -2.17 10.12
C LEU A 56 15.75 -1.55 8.76
N LEU A 57 14.80 -1.53 7.80
CA LEU A 57 15.00 -0.87 6.52
C LEU A 57 15.08 0.66 6.68
N PRO A 58 15.90 1.35 5.86
CA PRO A 58 16.69 0.83 4.73
C PRO A 58 18.09 0.36 5.13
N THR A 59 18.48 0.45 6.39
CA THR A 59 19.89 0.28 6.84
C THR A 59 20.30 -1.18 6.96
N GLU A 60 19.36 -2.08 7.24
CA GLU A 60 19.61 -3.52 7.38
C GLU A 60 18.47 -4.30 6.74
N GLU A 61 18.79 -5.23 5.85
CA GLU A 61 17.86 -6.22 5.29
C GLU A 61 17.97 -7.51 6.10
N LYS A 62 17.00 -7.76 6.97
CA LYS A 62 17.00 -8.90 7.87
C LYS A 62 15.69 -9.66 7.80
N TYR A 63 15.79 -10.97 7.56
CA TYR A 63 14.66 -11.88 7.62
C TYR A 63 14.61 -12.58 8.96
N LEU A 64 13.43 -12.62 9.56
CA LEU A 64 13.14 -13.37 10.78
C LEU A 64 12.43 -14.68 10.43
N MET A 65 12.80 -15.77 11.10
CA MET A 65 12.09 -17.05 11.02
C MET A 65 11.16 -17.16 12.23
N LEU A 66 9.86 -17.08 12.00
CA LEU A 66 8.82 -17.13 13.01
C LEU A 66 8.30 -18.56 13.10
N ARG A 67 8.47 -19.18 14.26
CA ARG A 67 8.23 -20.60 14.45
C ARG A 67 6.93 -20.93 15.17
N SER A 68 6.17 -19.93 15.60
CA SER A 68 4.83 -20.10 16.19
C SER A 68 3.86 -19.01 15.72
N TYR A 69 2.56 -19.25 15.91
CA TYR A 69 1.56 -18.24 15.56
C TYR A 69 1.64 -17.01 16.47
N GLU A 70 2.10 -17.16 17.71
CA GLU A 70 2.33 -16.05 18.64
C GLU A 70 3.44 -15.14 18.14
N GLU A 71 4.53 -15.71 17.61
CA GLU A 71 5.62 -14.93 17.01
C GLU A 71 5.13 -14.17 15.79
N VAL A 72 4.25 -14.76 14.97
CA VAL A 72 3.61 -14.06 13.83
C VAL A 72 2.70 -12.95 14.32
N ALA A 73 1.89 -13.19 15.34
CA ALA A 73 1.03 -12.17 15.93
C ALA A 73 1.85 -11.01 16.51
N ASP A 74 2.95 -11.30 17.20
CA ASP A 74 3.87 -10.30 17.73
C ASP A 74 4.54 -9.49 16.61
N ALA A 75 4.92 -10.14 15.51
CA ALA A 75 5.49 -9.49 14.32
C ALA A 75 4.50 -8.48 13.69
N ILE A 76 3.22 -8.82 13.58
CA ILE A 76 2.17 -7.92 13.11
C ILE A 76 2.00 -6.75 14.09
N LYS A 77 1.89 -7.03 15.38
CA LYS A 77 1.72 -6.03 16.44
C LYS A 77 2.87 -5.04 16.51
N LYS A 78 4.12 -5.51 16.38
CA LYS A 78 5.35 -4.70 16.42
C LYS A 78 5.71 -4.06 15.08
N MET A 79 4.86 -4.19 14.06
CA MET A 79 5.09 -3.67 12.70
C MET A 79 6.39 -4.18 12.05
N ILE A 80 6.82 -5.40 12.36
CA ILE A 80 7.83 -6.13 11.59
C ILE A 80 7.33 -6.27 10.15
N VAL A 81 6.04 -6.59 10.00
CA VAL A 81 5.27 -6.51 8.76
C VAL A 81 4.14 -5.48 8.91
N ARG A 82 3.84 -4.71 7.86
CA ARG A 82 2.80 -3.69 7.82
C ARG A 82 2.24 -3.54 6.41
N GLY A 83 1.09 -2.87 6.25
CA GLY A 83 0.33 -2.80 5.00
C GLY A 83 -0.85 -3.77 5.03
N ALA A 84 -2.02 -3.30 4.56
CA ALA A 84 -3.27 -4.05 4.73
C ALA A 84 -3.20 -5.48 4.16
N PRO A 85 -2.76 -5.72 2.89
CA PRO A 85 -2.65 -7.08 2.36
C PRO A 85 -1.60 -7.93 3.06
N ALA A 86 -0.39 -7.38 3.35
CA ALA A 86 0.68 -8.11 4.01
C ALA A 86 0.27 -8.62 5.40
N ILE A 87 -0.50 -7.82 6.16
CA ILE A 87 -1.04 -8.21 7.46
C ILE A 87 -2.01 -9.38 7.30
N GLY A 88 -2.90 -9.33 6.30
CA GLY A 88 -3.86 -10.41 6.04
C GLY A 88 -3.18 -11.73 5.70
N VAL A 89 -2.23 -11.70 4.76
CA VAL A 89 -1.44 -12.89 4.37
C VAL A 89 -0.65 -13.44 5.57
N SER A 90 0.00 -12.57 6.35
CA SER A 90 0.76 -12.96 7.53
C SER A 90 -0.13 -13.63 8.58
N ALA A 91 -1.32 -13.09 8.82
CA ALA A 91 -2.28 -13.67 9.76
C ALA A 91 -2.76 -15.05 9.31
N ALA A 92 -3.07 -15.23 8.02
CA ALA A 92 -3.45 -16.52 7.46
C ALA A 92 -2.34 -17.57 7.63
N MET A 93 -1.09 -17.18 7.31
CA MET A 93 0.08 -18.06 7.51
C MET A 93 0.31 -18.38 9.01
N GLY A 94 0.16 -17.39 9.90
CA GLY A 94 0.26 -17.62 11.34
C GLY A 94 -0.79 -18.61 11.85
N LEU A 95 -2.05 -18.47 11.41
CA LEU A 95 -3.13 -19.39 11.75
C LEU A 95 -2.88 -20.82 11.23
N ALA A 96 -2.38 -20.94 9.99
CA ALA A 96 -2.01 -22.23 9.41
C ALA A 96 -0.84 -22.87 10.16
N LEU A 97 0.17 -22.07 10.55
CA LEU A 97 1.31 -22.53 11.34
C LEU A 97 0.86 -23.04 12.71
N GLY A 98 0.04 -22.28 13.43
CA GLY A 98 -0.50 -22.69 14.71
C GLY A 98 -1.35 -23.97 14.60
N ALA A 99 -2.21 -24.05 13.58
CA ALA A 99 -3.00 -25.25 13.33
C ALA A 99 -2.12 -26.49 13.06
N SER A 100 -1.05 -26.35 12.25
CA SER A 100 -0.12 -27.45 11.96
C SER A 100 0.59 -27.97 13.20
N GLN A 101 0.81 -27.11 14.19
CA GLN A 101 1.51 -27.41 15.45
C GLN A 101 0.57 -27.83 16.60
N SER A 102 -0.76 -27.70 16.42
CA SER A 102 -1.72 -28.14 17.44
C SER A 102 -1.52 -29.63 17.75
N VAL A 103 -1.43 -29.94 19.04
CA VAL A 103 -1.28 -31.30 19.55
C VAL A 103 -2.62 -32.02 19.76
N GLY A 104 -3.73 -31.33 19.48
CA GLY A 104 -5.07 -31.89 19.59
C GLY A 104 -5.26 -33.10 18.69
N THR A 105 -5.77 -34.20 19.25
CA THR A 105 -5.97 -35.45 18.52
C THR A 105 -7.36 -35.60 17.94
N SER A 106 -8.28 -34.72 18.29
CA SER A 106 -9.65 -34.66 17.76
C SER A 106 -9.92 -33.36 16.99
N VAL A 107 -10.92 -33.40 16.13
CA VAL A 107 -11.40 -32.19 15.41
C VAL A 107 -11.90 -31.12 16.37
N ALA A 108 -12.47 -31.54 17.53
CA ALA A 108 -12.95 -30.62 18.55
C ALA A 108 -11.79 -29.88 19.25
N ASP A 109 -10.69 -30.58 19.56
CA ASP A 109 -9.50 -29.97 20.14
C ASP A 109 -8.87 -28.96 19.16
N LEU A 110 -8.70 -29.33 17.88
CA LEU A 110 -8.17 -28.43 16.86
C LEU A 110 -9.06 -27.20 16.68
N GLU A 111 -10.39 -27.35 16.67
CA GLU A 111 -11.32 -26.24 16.59
C GLU A 111 -11.22 -25.30 17.79
N TYR A 112 -11.05 -25.84 18.99
CA TYR A 112 -10.85 -25.05 20.21
C TYR A 112 -9.57 -24.23 20.15
N ASP A 113 -8.44 -24.88 19.83
CA ASP A 113 -7.15 -24.22 19.66
C ASP A 113 -7.20 -23.12 18.58
N PHE A 114 -7.77 -23.45 17.42
CA PHE A 114 -7.87 -22.51 16.28
C PHE A 114 -8.71 -21.28 16.61
N LYS A 115 -9.79 -21.45 17.37
CA LYS A 115 -10.62 -20.35 17.83
C LYS A 115 -9.86 -19.39 18.76
N PHE A 116 -8.95 -19.94 19.58
CA PHE A 116 -8.07 -19.13 20.43
C PHE A 116 -7.04 -18.38 19.58
N MET A 117 -6.38 -19.06 18.63
CA MET A 117 -5.43 -18.44 17.70
C MET A 117 -6.05 -17.28 16.92
N CYS A 118 -7.29 -17.43 16.44
CA CYS A 118 -8.01 -16.35 15.76
C CYS A 118 -8.15 -15.11 16.65
N LYS A 119 -8.52 -15.28 17.92
CA LYS A 119 -8.64 -14.15 18.88
C LYS A 119 -7.31 -13.45 19.09
N VAL A 120 -6.21 -14.20 19.19
CA VAL A 120 -4.86 -13.63 19.32
C VAL A 120 -4.51 -12.79 18.10
N MET A 121 -4.77 -13.31 16.89
CA MET A 121 -4.54 -12.55 15.64
C MET A 121 -5.38 -11.28 15.57
N GLU A 122 -6.68 -11.35 15.84
CA GLU A 122 -7.60 -10.20 15.80
C GLU A 122 -7.19 -9.08 16.75
N ALA A 123 -6.61 -9.43 17.90
CA ALA A 123 -6.15 -8.47 18.90
C ALA A 123 -4.87 -7.71 18.49
N THR A 124 -4.16 -8.13 17.43
CA THR A 124 -2.91 -7.49 17.00
C THR A 124 -3.11 -6.10 16.40
N ARG A 125 -4.10 -5.92 15.53
CA ARG A 125 -4.41 -4.68 14.81
C ARG A 125 -5.94 -4.54 14.63
N PRO A 126 -6.67 -4.04 15.65
CA PRO A 126 -8.14 -4.02 15.66
C PRO A 126 -8.82 -3.23 14.53
N THR A 127 -8.09 -2.34 13.86
CA THR A 127 -8.61 -1.50 12.75
C THR A 127 -8.28 -2.03 11.36
N ALA A 128 -7.46 -3.09 11.26
CA ALA A 128 -6.97 -3.61 9.99
C ALA A 128 -7.99 -4.53 9.30
N VAL A 129 -8.74 -4.03 8.33
CA VAL A 129 -9.79 -4.78 7.61
C VAL A 129 -9.30 -6.11 7.05
N ASN A 130 -8.16 -6.11 6.38
CA ASN A 130 -7.61 -7.32 5.75
C ASN A 130 -7.20 -8.40 6.77
N LEU A 131 -6.89 -8.01 8.02
CA LEU A 131 -6.67 -8.97 9.10
C LEU A 131 -7.94 -9.78 9.40
N PHE A 132 -9.06 -9.08 9.61
CA PHE A 132 -10.34 -9.72 9.91
C PHE A 132 -10.85 -10.54 8.73
N TRP A 133 -10.69 -10.02 7.51
CA TRP A 133 -11.02 -10.77 6.30
C TRP A 133 -10.25 -12.09 6.22
N ALA A 134 -8.94 -12.08 6.45
CA ALA A 134 -8.11 -13.27 6.39
C ALA A 134 -8.47 -14.27 7.49
N VAL A 135 -8.69 -13.80 8.72
CA VAL A 135 -9.12 -14.65 9.84
C VAL A 135 -10.46 -15.30 9.54
N GLU A 136 -11.45 -14.58 9.01
CA GLU A 136 -12.77 -15.12 8.68
C GLU A 136 -12.70 -16.12 7.51
N ARG A 137 -11.86 -15.86 6.53
CA ARG A 137 -11.60 -16.80 5.44
C ARG A 137 -10.99 -18.10 5.95
N MET A 138 -10.04 -18.02 6.87
CA MET A 138 -9.43 -19.20 7.52
C MET A 138 -10.43 -19.96 8.43
N ARG A 139 -11.34 -19.26 9.12
CA ARG A 139 -12.46 -19.89 9.85
C ARG A 139 -13.39 -20.66 8.91
N THR A 140 -13.75 -20.05 7.80
CA THR A 140 -14.58 -20.68 6.77
C THR A 140 -13.91 -21.93 6.20
N ALA A 141 -12.61 -21.89 5.95
CA ALA A 141 -11.82 -23.04 5.51
C ALA A 141 -11.85 -24.19 6.53
N LEU A 142 -11.69 -23.88 7.84
CA LEU A 142 -11.82 -24.88 8.90
C LEU A 142 -13.22 -25.50 8.91
N LEU A 143 -14.27 -24.68 8.86
CA LEU A 143 -15.66 -25.16 8.86
C LEU A 143 -15.94 -26.09 7.68
N LYS A 144 -15.46 -25.73 6.50
CA LYS A 144 -15.57 -26.55 5.30
C LYS A 144 -14.80 -27.86 5.46
N ALA A 145 -13.53 -27.80 5.86
CA ALA A 145 -12.70 -28.99 6.02
C ALA A 145 -13.30 -30.01 6.99
N LYS A 146 -13.77 -29.56 8.19
CA LYS A 146 -14.38 -30.45 9.19
C LYS A 146 -15.73 -31.03 8.78
N SER A 147 -16.42 -30.44 7.80
CA SER A 147 -17.67 -31.02 7.24
C SER A 147 -17.38 -32.17 6.26
N GLU A 148 -16.21 -32.15 5.62
CA GLU A 148 -15.83 -33.11 4.57
C GLU A 148 -14.96 -34.26 5.09
N THR A 149 -14.18 -34.04 6.17
CA THR A 149 -13.32 -35.07 6.75
C THR A 149 -13.27 -35.00 8.27
N LYS A 150 -12.96 -36.13 8.93
CA LYS A 150 -12.68 -36.23 10.37
C LYS A 150 -11.19 -36.46 10.66
N ASN A 151 -10.37 -36.53 9.66
CA ASN A 151 -8.92 -36.65 9.78
C ASN A 151 -8.30 -35.30 10.12
N VAL A 152 -7.75 -35.17 11.33
CA VAL A 152 -7.17 -33.93 11.83
C VAL A 152 -6.00 -33.46 10.97
N GLU A 153 -5.13 -34.36 10.55
CA GLU A 153 -3.97 -33.98 9.73
C GLU A 153 -4.39 -33.51 8.34
N GLU A 154 -5.44 -34.08 7.76
CA GLU A 154 -6.02 -33.59 6.51
C GLU A 154 -6.60 -32.17 6.67
N ILE A 155 -7.27 -31.88 7.80
CA ILE A 155 -7.80 -30.55 8.10
C ILE A 155 -6.64 -29.53 8.22
N LYS A 156 -5.58 -29.86 8.96
CA LYS A 156 -4.38 -29.02 9.10
C LYS A 156 -3.75 -28.71 7.73
N GLN A 157 -3.62 -29.74 6.86
CA GLN A 157 -3.09 -29.54 5.52
C GLN A 157 -3.98 -28.64 4.66
N ARG A 158 -5.31 -28.75 4.76
CA ARG A 158 -6.25 -27.86 4.05
C ARG A 158 -6.15 -26.43 4.52
N LEU A 159 -5.93 -26.18 5.82
CA LEU A 159 -5.68 -24.83 6.36
C LEU A 159 -4.38 -24.25 5.83
N THR A 160 -3.33 -25.06 5.74
CA THR A 160 -2.06 -24.63 5.14
C THR A 160 -2.25 -24.28 3.66
N ASN A 161 -2.96 -25.11 2.91
CA ASN A 161 -3.26 -24.86 1.51
C ASN A 161 -4.08 -23.58 1.32
N GLU A 162 -5.03 -23.28 2.22
CA GLU A 162 -5.81 -22.05 2.16
C GLU A 162 -4.95 -20.80 2.41
N ALA A 163 -4.04 -20.85 3.39
CA ALA A 163 -3.11 -19.75 3.63
C ALA A 163 -2.19 -19.49 2.43
N LEU A 164 -1.72 -20.56 1.77
CA LEU A 164 -0.94 -20.46 0.54
C LEU A 164 -1.79 -19.95 -0.64
N ALA A 165 -3.07 -20.29 -0.69
CA ALA A 165 -3.99 -19.74 -1.68
C ALA A 165 -4.15 -18.22 -1.49
N ILE A 166 -4.35 -17.75 -0.26
CA ILE A 166 -4.41 -16.31 0.07
C ILE A 166 -3.13 -15.58 -0.37
N PHE A 167 -1.96 -16.16 -0.11
CA PHE A 167 -0.68 -15.63 -0.56
C PHE A 167 -0.60 -15.52 -2.09
N ASN A 168 -0.92 -16.59 -2.80
CA ASN A 168 -0.83 -16.62 -4.26
C ASN A 168 -1.86 -15.70 -4.93
N GLU A 169 -3.05 -15.61 -4.37
CA GLU A 169 -4.09 -14.68 -4.82
C GLU A 169 -3.66 -13.23 -4.65
N ASP A 170 -3.00 -12.88 -3.53
CA ASP A 170 -2.47 -11.53 -3.34
C ASP A 170 -1.42 -11.18 -4.39
N ILE A 171 -0.47 -12.09 -4.68
CA ILE A 171 0.52 -11.89 -5.75
C ILE A 171 -0.17 -11.70 -7.12
N ALA A 172 -1.13 -12.54 -7.45
CA ALA A 172 -1.85 -12.45 -8.72
C ALA A 172 -2.68 -11.16 -8.82
N SER A 173 -3.36 -10.78 -7.73
CA SER A 173 -4.13 -9.55 -7.60
C SER A 173 -3.27 -8.32 -7.85
N ASN A 174 -2.10 -8.22 -7.19
CA ASN A 174 -1.19 -7.09 -7.33
C ASN A 174 -0.63 -6.97 -8.77
N ARG A 175 -0.35 -8.09 -9.43
CA ARG A 175 0.07 -8.10 -10.84
C ARG A 175 -1.04 -7.63 -11.79
N ALA A 176 -2.28 -8.10 -11.56
CA ALA A 176 -3.44 -7.66 -12.35
C ALA A 176 -3.69 -6.16 -12.19
N LEU A 177 -3.66 -5.68 -10.92
CA LEU A 177 -3.80 -4.27 -10.59
C LEU A 177 -2.70 -3.42 -11.26
N GLY A 178 -1.45 -3.89 -11.20
CA GLY A 178 -0.32 -3.24 -11.85
C GLY A 178 -0.50 -3.14 -13.37
N LYS A 179 -1.02 -4.19 -14.01
CA LYS A 179 -1.33 -4.19 -15.45
C LYS A 179 -2.40 -3.15 -15.79
N PHE A 180 -3.54 -3.15 -15.10
CA PHE A 180 -4.61 -2.18 -15.34
C PHE A 180 -4.15 -0.74 -15.07
N GLY A 181 -3.50 -0.52 -13.92
CA GLY A 181 -3.05 0.81 -13.55
C GLY A 181 -1.90 1.33 -14.43
N GLY A 182 -1.00 0.45 -14.86
CA GLY A 182 0.09 0.78 -15.75
C GLY A 182 -0.36 1.37 -17.08
N GLU A 183 -1.56 1.05 -17.55
CA GLU A 183 -2.15 1.63 -18.76
C GLU A 183 -2.42 3.14 -18.60
N LEU A 184 -2.73 3.60 -17.38
CA LEU A 184 -3.02 5.01 -17.08
C LEU A 184 -1.77 5.89 -17.00
N ILE A 185 -0.59 5.30 -16.87
CA ILE A 185 0.68 6.03 -16.76
C ILE A 185 1.21 6.30 -18.17
N ALA A 186 1.52 7.57 -18.49
CA ALA A 186 2.13 7.94 -19.76
C ALA A 186 3.61 7.51 -19.81
N ASP A 187 4.15 7.28 -21.02
CA ASP A 187 5.60 7.10 -21.17
C ASP A 187 6.35 8.41 -20.84
N GLY A 188 7.39 8.31 -20.05
CA GLY A 188 8.17 9.45 -19.56
C GLY A 188 7.57 10.16 -18.36
N ALA A 189 6.46 9.65 -17.78
CA ALA A 189 5.78 10.29 -16.66
C ALA A 189 6.62 10.28 -15.37
N THR A 190 6.45 11.35 -14.60
CA THR A 190 6.87 11.44 -13.20
C THR A 190 5.67 11.24 -12.29
N VAL A 191 5.66 10.17 -11.51
CA VAL A 191 4.59 9.78 -10.59
C VAL A 191 4.94 10.23 -9.18
N LEU A 192 4.06 11.00 -8.53
CA LEU A 192 4.17 11.26 -7.10
C LEU A 192 3.44 10.15 -6.34
N THR A 193 4.06 9.68 -5.26
CA THR A 193 3.45 8.70 -4.36
C THR A 193 3.65 9.08 -2.89
N HIS A 194 2.75 8.61 -2.04
CA HIS A 194 2.74 8.87 -0.60
C HIS A 194 2.66 7.55 0.18
N CYS A 195 3.37 7.45 1.30
CA CYS A 195 3.50 6.22 2.10
C CYS A 195 4.27 5.11 1.35
N ASN A 196 3.99 3.88 1.70
CA ASN A 196 4.48 2.70 0.98
C ASN A 196 3.32 1.73 0.73
N ALA A 197 2.94 1.62 -0.52
CA ALA A 197 1.98 0.67 -1.04
C ALA A 197 2.64 -0.18 -2.14
N GLY A 198 3.82 -0.70 -1.82
CA GLY A 198 4.64 -1.56 -2.67
C GLY A 198 4.63 -3.02 -2.22
N ALA A 199 5.63 -3.78 -2.66
CA ALA A 199 5.84 -5.17 -2.31
C ALA A 199 5.88 -5.39 -0.79
N LEU A 200 6.50 -4.47 -0.04
CA LEU A 200 6.56 -4.52 1.42
C LEU A 200 5.20 -4.38 2.11
N ALA A 201 4.18 -3.87 1.42
CA ALA A 201 2.82 -3.72 1.93
C ALA A 201 1.89 -4.88 1.57
N THR A 202 2.36 -5.86 0.81
CA THR A 202 1.64 -7.01 0.27
C THR A 202 2.40 -8.30 0.59
N ALA A 203 1.99 -9.42 0.04
CA ALA A 203 2.74 -10.68 0.15
C ALA A 203 4.16 -10.57 -0.42
N GLY A 204 4.39 -9.61 -1.29
CA GLY A 204 5.64 -9.37 -1.98
C GLY A 204 5.45 -8.97 -3.43
N ASP A 205 6.53 -8.99 -4.23
CA ASP A 205 6.58 -8.82 -5.68
C ASP A 205 6.17 -7.43 -6.19
N TYR A 206 4.92 -7.19 -6.56
CA TYR A 206 4.44 -5.96 -7.22
C TYR A 206 4.06 -4.84 -6.25
N GLY A 207 3.22 -5.17 -5.25
CA GLY A 207 2.52 -4.16 -4.48
C GLY A 207 1.34 -3.55 -5.23
N THR A 208 0.69 -2.57 -4.64
CA THR A 208 -0.47 -1.87 -5.21
C THR A 208 -0.06 -0.59 -5.95
N ALA A 209 0.13 0.54 -5.28
CA ALA A 209 0.53 1.78 -5.95
C ALA A 209 1.89 1.67 -6.67
N LEU A 210 2.90 1.05 -6.03
CA LEU A 210 4.17 0.78 -6.72
C LEU A 210 4.01 -0.32 -7.77
N GLY A 211 3.00 -1.19 -7.64
CA GLY A 211 2.61 -2.15 -8.66
C GLY A 211 2.15 -1.49 -9.96
N VAL A 212 1.42 -0.37 -9.87
CA VAL A 212 1.04 0.44 -11.05
C VAL A 212 2.27 0.96 -11.78
N ILE A 213 3.28 1.44 -11.03
CA ILE A 213 4.55 1.91 -11.58
C ILE A 213 5.30 0.75 -12.26
N ARG A 214 5.40 -0.40 -11.59
CA ARG A 214 6.01 -1.62 -12.13
C ARG A 214 5.30 -2.10 -13.39
N GLY A 215 3.97 -2.09 -13.39
CA GLY A 215 3.17 -2.46 -14.55
C GLY A 215 3.38 -1.55 -15.77
N ALA A 216 3.56 -0.25 -15.55
CA ALA A 216 3.90 0.69 -16.61
C ALA A 216 5.30 0.38 -17.19
N ILE A 217 6.29 0.08 -16.34
CA ILE A 217 7.64 -0.27 -16.74
C ILE A 217 7.68 -1.60 -17.49
N ASP A 218 6.95 -2.62 -17.02
CA ASP A 218 6.83 -3.92 -17.70
C ASP A 218 6.16 -3.79 -19.08
N ALA A 219 5.30 -2.76 -19.26
CA ALA A 219 4.74 -2.37 -20.56
C ALA A 219 5.71 -1.55 -21.44
N GLY A 220 6.98 -1.41 -21.05
CA GLY A 220 8.03 -0.71 -21.79
C GLY A 220 8.05 0.80 -21.60
N LYS A 221 7.30 1.37 -20.66
CA LYS A 221 7.26 2.81 -20.39
C LYS A 221 8.42 3.23 -19.48
N ARG A 222 8.89 4.45 -19.65
CA ARG A 222 9.85 5.10 -18.76
C ARG A 222 9.07 5.83 -17.68
N VAL A 223 9.41 5.60 -16.43
CA VAL A 223 8.74 6.23 -15.29
C VAL A 223 9.79 6.69 -14.28
N ALA A 224 9.62 7.89 -13.73
CA ALA A 224 10.34 8.37 -12.57
C ALA A 224 9.36 8.57 -11.40
N VAL A 225 9.85 8.50 -10.18
CA VAL A 225 9.01 8.61 -8.99
C VAL A 225 9.48 9.75 -8.09
N ILE A 226 8.54 10.52 -7.58
CA ILE A 226 8.73 11.41 -6.44
C ILE A 226 8.00 10.77 -5.26
N ALA A 227 8.71 10.47 -4.19
CA ALA A 227 8.14 9.89 -2.98
C ALA A 227 8.14 10.90 -1.85
N ASP A 228 6.96 11.21 -1.30
CA ASP A 228 6.86 11.92 -0.03
C ASP A 228 7.51 11.09 1.07
N GLU A 229 8.27 11.72 1.99
CA GLU A 229 8.90 11.02 3.12
C GLU A 229 7.89 10.31 4.02
N THR A 230 6.68 10.85 4.11
CA THR A 230 5.53 10.34 4.86
C THR A 230 5.77 10.31 6.37
N ARG A 231 5.70 11.49 7.00
CA ARG A 231 5.66 11.60 8.45
C ARG A 231 4.38 10.94 9.01
N PRO A 232 4.37 10.46 10.28
CA PRO A 232 5.51 10.41 11.22
C PRO A 232 6.43 9.20 11.04
N PHE A 233 5.99 8.07 10.42
CA PHE A 233 6.72 6.80 10.41
C PHE A 233 7.72 6.66 9.25
N LEU A 234 7.75 7.64 8.33
CA LEU A 234 8.70 7.77 7.22
C LEU A 234 8.67 6.60 6.22
N GLN A 235 7.47 6.04 5.93
CA GLN A 235 7.34 4.90 5.01
C GLN A 235 7.81 5.25 3.60
N GLY A 236 7.60 6.48 3.14
CA GLY A 236 8.06 6.90 1.82
C GLY A 236 9.58 6.97 1.73
N ALA A 237 10.23 7.61 2.70
CA ALA A 237 11.68 7.74 2.74
C ALA A 237 12.38 6.39 2.98
N ARG A 238 11.85 5.58 3.91
CA ARG A 238 12.51 4.35 4.35
C ARG A 238 12.20 3.15 3.49
N LEU A 239 10.96 3.00 3.05
CA LEU A 239 10.48 1.78 2.43
C LEU A 239 10.24 1.96 0.93
N THR A 240 9.51 3.00 0.49
CA THR A 240 9.25 3.23 -0.92
C THR A 240 10.54 3.53 -1.69
N ALA A 241 11.39 4.40 -1.16
CA ALA A 241 12.66 4.70 -1.79
C ALA A 241 13.57 3.47 -1.87
N TRP A 242 13.59 2.65 -0.80
CA TRP A 242 14.35 1.39 -0.79
C TRP A 242 13.84 0.41 -1.85
N GLU A 243 12.53 0.15 -1.93
CA GLU A 243 11.95 -0.76 -2.93
C GLU A 243 12.27 -0.34 -4.37
N LEU A 244 12.06 0.95 -4.67
CA LEU A 244 12.28 1.48 -6.01
C LEU A 244 13.77 1.45 -6.39
N ALA A 245 14.65 1.70 -5.42
CA ALA A 245 16.10 1.60 -5.62
C ALA A 245 16.52 0.15 -5.92
N GLN A 246 15.95 -0.85 -5.23
CA GLN A 246 16.19 -2.28 -5.52
C GLN A 246 15.79 -2.66 -6.94
N ASP A 247 14.70 -2.08 -7.45
CA ASP A 247 14.22 -2.30 -8.81
C ASP A 247 14.93 -1.42 -9.87
N ASN A 248 15.92 -0.60 -9.46
CA ASN A 248 16.58 0.42 -10.31
C ASN A 248 15.59 1.43 -10.93
N ILE A 249 14.45 1.68 -10.29
CA ILE A 249 13.47 2.69 -10.70
C ILE A 249 13.93 4.04 -10.15
N PRO A 250 14.05 5.08 -11.00
CA PRO A 250 14.47 6.40 -10.56
C PRO A 250 13.51 6.97 -9.52
N VAL A 251 14.02 7.29 -8.33
CA VAL A 251 13.22 7.83 -7.23
C VAL A 251 13.90 9.05 -6.62
N THR A 252 13.10 10.08 -6.33
CA THR A 252 13.50 11.27 -5.58
C THR A 252 12.61 11.37 -4.35
N VAL A 253 13.22 11.43 -3.17
CA VAL A 253 12.49 11.65 -1.90
C VAL A 253 12.36 13.14 -1.65
N ILE A 254 11.18 13.55 -1.23
CA ILE A 254 10.90 14.92 -0.78
C ILE A 254 10.26 14.89 0.61
N THR A 255 10.35 16.01 1.35
CA THR A 255 9.55 16.18 2.57
C THR A 255 8.08 16.40 2.20
N ASP A 256 7.15 15.98 3.05
CA ASP A 256 5.71 16.01 2.76
C ASP A 256 5.21 17.40 2.34
N ASN A 257 5.75 18.47 2.93
CA ASN A 257 5.38 19.85 2.63
C ASN A 257 5.92 20.36 1.27
N MET A 258 6.75 19.59 0.55
CA MET A 258 7.25 19.96 -0.77
C MET A 258 6.33 19.51 -1.92
N ALA A 259 5.36 18.61 -1.67
CA ALA A 259 4.48 18.07 -2.71
C ALA A 259 3.83 19.18 -3.56
N GLY A 260 3.21 20.17 -2.92
CA GLY A 260 2.59 21.30 -3.62
C GLY A 260 3.58 22.13 -4.44
N HIS A 261 4.81 22.29 -3.95
CA HIS A 261 5.84 23.06 -4.67
C HIS A 261 6.26 22.35 -5.97
N VAL A 262 6.51 21.03 -5.92
CA VAL A 262 6.90 20.28 -7.14
C VAL A 262 5.75 20.16 -8.13
N MET A 263 4.50 20.05 -7.66
CA MET A 263 3.30 20.08 -8.50
C MET A 263 3.18 21.44 -9.22
N LYS A 264 3.34 22.56 -8.47
CA LYS A 264 3.32 23.92 -9.04
C LYS A 264 4.41 24.14 -10.10
N GLN A 265 5.54 23.45 -9.98
CA GLN A 265 6.63 23.49 -10.98
C GLN A 265 6.36 22.61 -12.21
N GLY A 266 5.21 21.92 -12.30
CA GLY A 266 4.91 21.00 -13.39
C GLY A 266 5.82 19.76 -13.45
N LYS A 267 6.32 19.31 -12.28
CA LYS A 267 7.22 18.15 -12.18
C LYS A 267 6.50 16.84 -11.89
N VAL A 268 5.18 16.86 -11.76
CA VAL A 268 4.35 15.69 -11.45
C VAL A 268 3.30 15.57 -12.52
N ASP A 269 3.24 14.41 -13.17
CA ASP A 269 2.26 14.11 -14.22
C ASP A 269 1.02 13.42 -13.66
N CYS A 270 1.17 12.61 -12.62
CA CYS A 270 0.06 11.98 -11.90
C CYS A 270 0.47 11.61 -10.47
N VAL A 271 -0.53 11.37 -9.63
CA VAL A 271 -0.36 10.82 -8.28
C VAL A 271 -0.93 9.41 -8.25
N VAL A 272 -0.20 8.46 -7.65
CA VAL A 272 -0.69 7.10 -7.38
C VAL A 272 -0.40 6.74 -5.93
N VAL A 273 -1.44 6.43 -5.18
CA VAL A 273 -1.36 6.04 -3.75
C VAL A 273 -2.10 4.73 -3.50
N GLY A 274 -1.81 4.08 -2.38
CA GLY A 274 -2.59 2.95 -1.90
C GLY A 274 -3.87 3.37 -1.16
N ALA A 275 -4.54 2.40 -0.55
CA ALA A 275 -5.61 2.64 0.41
C ALA A 275 -5.57 1.58 1.52
N ASP A 276 -5.94 2.00 2.73
CA ASP A 276 -6.17 1.09 3.87
C ASP A 276 -7.65 0.64 3.91
N ARG A 277 -8.58 1.49 3.41
CA ARG A 277 -10.01 1.16 3.22
C ARG A 277 -10.62 2.10 2.17
N ILE A 278 -11.54 1.58 1.38
CA ILE A 278 -12.32 2.35 0.40
C ILE A 278 -13.79 2.13 0.71
N ALA A 279 -14.53 3.21 0.96
CA ALA A 279 -15.98 3.16 1.20
C ALA A 279 -16.76 2.88 -0.10
N ALA A 280 -18.05 2.52 0.04
CA ALA A 280 -18.92 2.20 -1.09
C ALA A 280 -19.06 3.35 -2.10
N ASN A 281 -19.01 4.60 -1.64
CA ASN A 281 -19.06 5.79 -2.48
C ASN A 281 -17.73 6.16 -3.15
N GLY A 282 -16.65 5.42 -2.86
CA GLY A 282 -15.31 5.65 -3.42
C GLY A 282 -14.40 6.56 -2.58
N ASP A 283 -14.85 7.06 -1.43
CA ASP A 283 -13.97 7.77 -0.50
C ASP A 283 -12.89 6.81 0.01
N ALA A 284 -11.65 7.26 0.05
CA ALA A 284 -10.51 6.40 0.34
C ALA A 284 -9.76 6.87 1.59
N ALA A 285 -9.70 6.00 2.61
CA ALA A 285 -8.82 6.18 3.75
C ALA A 285 -7.42 5.65 3.42
N ASN A 286 -6.42 6.47 3.65
CA ASN A 286 -5.01 6.09 3.48
C ASN A 286 -4.13 6.81 4.51
N LYS A 287 -2.83 6.55 4.48
CA LYS A 287 -1.86 7.16 5.39
C LYS A 287 -2.04 8.69 5.45
N ILE A 288 -2.00 9.21 6.69
CA ILE A 288 -2.10 10.68 6.95
C ILE A 288 -1.22 11.47 5.99
N GLY A 289 -1.76 12.55 5.42
CA GLY A 289 -1.15 13.37 4.38
C GLY A 289 -1.68 13.08 2.97
N THR A 290 -2.35 11.97 2.76
CA THR A 290 -2.92 11.60 1.44
C THR A 290 -3.99 12.60 0.99
N TYR A 291 -4.86 13.04 1.88
CA TYR A 291 -5.86 14.08 1.59
C TYR A 291 -5.21 15.39 1.15
N MET A 292 -4.15 15.84 1.84
CA MET A 292 -3.40 17.02 1.45
C MET A 292 -2.86 16.89 0.00
N VAL A 293 -2.26 15.75 -0.33
CA VAL A 293 -1.73 15.50 -1.69
C VAL A 293 -2.86 15.50 -2.73
N ALA A 294 -4.03 14.93 -2.41
CA ALA A 294 -5.18 14.90 -3.30
C ALA A 294 -5.74 16.31 -3.58
N VAL A 295 -5.84 17.16 -2.55
CA VAL A 295 -6.26 18.57 -2.67
C VAL A 295 -5.28 19.35 -3.56
N LEU A 296 -3.97 19.17 -3.35
CA LEU A 296 -2.93 19.82 -4.15
C LEU A 296 -2.96 19.33 -5.60
N ALA A 297 -3.13 18.01 -5.82
CA ALA A 297 -3.27 17.45 -7.16
C ALA A 297 -4.46 18.04 -7.91
N LYS A 298 -5.63 18.14 -7.24
CA LYS A 298 -6.83 18.79 -7.79
C LYS A 298 -6.58 20.24 -8.17
N GLN A 299 -5.93 21.02 -7.28
CA GLN A 299 -5.59 22.44 -7.51
C GLN A 299 -4.69 22.64 -8.73
N HIS A 300 -3.83 21.66 -9.04
CA HIS A 300 -2.90 21.69 -10.16
C HIS A 300 -3.37 20.91 -11.40
N ASN A 301 -4.61 20.39 -11.39
CA ASN A 301 -5.19 19.56 -12.46
C ASN A 301 -4.36 18.30 -12.76
N ILE A 302 -3.75 17.73 -11.75
CA ILE A 302 -2.97 16.49 -11.83
C ILE A 302 -3.90 15.32 -11.46
N PRO A 303 -4.02 14.27 -12.30
CA PRO A 303 -4.86 13.12 -11.98
C PRO A 303 -4.34 12.38 -10.74
N PHE A 304 -5.26 12.09 -9.82
CA PHE A 304 -5.00 11.39 -8.57
C PHE A 304 -5.66 10.00 -8.63
N TYR A 305 -4.86 8.95 -8.51
CA TYR A 305 -5.29 7.56 -8.60
C TYR A 305 -5.10 6.84 -7.26
N VAL A 306 -6.08 6.04 -6.89
CA VAL A 306 -6.01 5.13 -5.74
C VAL A 306 -5.87 3.70 -6.27
N ALA A 307 -4.90 2.95 -5.77
CA ALA A 307 -4.59 1.60 -6.21
C ALA A 307 -4.66 0.62 -5.04
N ALA A 308 -5.69 -0.23 -5.01
CA ALA A 308 -5.92 -1.20 -3.95
C ALA A 308 -6.70 -2.41 -4.47
N PRO A 309 -6.47 -3.63 -3.93
CA PRO A 309 -7.24 -4.80 -4.32
C PRO A 309 -8.71 -4.64 -3.92
N ILE A 310 -9.59 -5.35 -4.63
CA ILE A 310 -11.04 -5.27 -4.36
C ILE A 310 -11.39 -5.65 -2.90
N SER A 311 -10.57 -6.45 -2.24
CA SER A 311 -10.72 -6.79 -0.81
C SER A 311 -10.55 -5.59 0.14
N THR A 312 -10.01 -4.48 -0.34
CA THR A 312 -9.89 -3.22 0.42
C THR A 312 -11.16 -2.37 0.30
N VAL A 313 -12.04 -2.68 -0.65
CA VAL A 313 -13.33 -2.00 -0.83
C VAL A 313 -14.36 -2.58 0.15
N ASP A 314 -14.82 -1.73 1.06
CA ASP A 314 -15.84 -2.07 2.05
C ASP A 314 -17.20 -1.51 1.61
N LEU A 315 -17.97 -2.34 0.93
CA LEU A 315 -19.32 -1.97 0.45
C LEU A 315 -20.34 -1.79 1.59
N ASN A 316 -20.02 -2.20 2.83
CA ASN A 316 -20.88 -2.02 3.99
C ASN A 316 -20.65 -0.66 4.69
N THR A 317 -19.56 0.04 4.36
CA THR A 317 -19.29 1.40 4.80
C THR A 317 -19.74 2.36 3.70
N PRO A 318 -20.86 3.09 3.86
CA PRO A 318 -21.45 3.91 2.81
C PRO A 318 -20.54 5.04 2.34
N THR A 319 -19.94 5.77 3.29
CA THR A 319 -19.09 6.96 3.03
C THR A 319 -17.82 6.94 3.87
N GLY A 320 -16.87 7.79 3.50
CA GLY A 320 -15.62 7.94 4.23
C GLY A 320 -15.76 8.48 5.65
N GLU A 321 -16.86 9.19 5.96
CA GLU A 321 -17.14 9.70 7.31
C GLU A 321 -17.34 8.60 8.35
N GLU A 322 -17.74 7.41 7.89
CA GLU A 322 -17.98 6.25 8.75
C GLU A 322 -16.72 5.40 8.95
N ILE A 323 -15.60 5.74 8.30
CA ILE A 323 -14.34 5.02 8.47
C ILE A 323 -13.67 5.44 9.78
N PRO A 324 -13.46 4.52 10.73
CA PRO A 324 -12.80 4.85 11.99
C PRO A 324 -11.32 5.20 11.75
N ILE A 325 -10.89 6.34 12.26
CA ILE A 325 -9.50 6.81 12.16
C ILE A 325 -8.74 6.49 13.44
N GLU A 326 -7.71 5.66 13.31
CA GLU A 326 -6.82 5.25 14.40
C GLU A 326 -5.97 6.44 14.87
N GLN A 327 -5.89 6.67 16.18
CA GLN A 327 -4.87 7.49 16.81
C GLN A 327 -3.76 6.61 17.38
N ARG A 328 -2.52 6.99 17.12
CA ARG A 328 -1.33 6.22 17.47
C ARG A 328 -0.50 6.89 18.57
N GLY A 329 0.50 6.19 19.07
CA GLY A 329 1.32 6.70 20.18
C GLY A 329 2.08 7.98 19.80
N ALA A 330 2.16 8.92 20.77
CA ALA A 330 2.83 10.21 20.59
C ALA A 330 4.31 10.08 20.20
N LYS A 331 4.99 8.99 20.62
CA LYS A 331 6.43 8.78 20.35
C LYS A 331 6.74 8.78 18.85
N GLU A 332 5.82 8.35 17.98
CA GLU A 332 6.03 8.39 16.53
C GLU A 332 6.17 9.82 15.98
N VAL A 333 5.48 10.79 16.59
CA VAL A 333 5.56 12.21 16.20
C VAL A 333 6.71 12.92 16.90
N THR A 334 6.89 12.64 18.19
CA THR A 334 7.86 13.34 19.03
C THR A 334 9.30 12.86 18.83
N HIS A 335 9.51 11.72 18.17
CA HIS A 335 10.85 11.18 17.95
C HIS A 335 11.04 10.72 16.49
N ILE A 336 12.30 10.64 16.08
CA ILE A 336 12.77 9.86 14.94
C ILE A 336 13.80 8.88 15.47
N GLY A 337 13.46 7.57 15.46
CA GLY A 337 14.24 6.56 16.19
C GLY A 337 14.29 6.91 17.68
N GLU A 338 15.49 7.04 18.23
CA GLU A 338 15.69 7.47 19.63
C GLU A 338 15.90 8.98 19.78
N HIS A 339 15.93 9.74 18.68
CA HIS A 339 16.15 11.19 18.72
C HIS A 339 14.83 11.94 18.98
N GLN A 340 14.76 12.65 20.11
CA GLN A 340 13.62 13.48 20.47
C GLN A 340 13.60 14.78 19.66
N LEU A 341 12.43 15.14 19.12
CA LEU A 341 12.21 16.33 18.30
C LEU A 341 11.48 17.46 19.03
N THR A 342 10.59 17.08 19.98
CA THR A 342 9.74 18.06 20.68
C THR A 342 10.17 18.19 22.14
N PRO A 343 9.92 19.33 22.78
CA PRO A 343 10.06 19.42 24.23
C PRO A 343 9.15 18.42 24.96
N ASP A 344 9.52 18.07 26.21
CA ASP A 344 8.66 17.27 27.07
C ASP A 344 7.38 18.02 27.45
N GLY A 345 6.28 17.29 27.62
CA GLY A 345 5.00 17.85 28.06
C GLY A 345 4.19 18.57 26.98
N VAL A 346 4.61 18.47 25.70
CA VAL A 346 3.82 18.98 24.57
C VAL A 346 2.76 17.98 24.16
N ASP A 347 1.52 18.42 23.98
CA ASP A 347 0.42 17.60 23.48
C ASP A 347 0.64 17.21 22.00
N VAL A 348 0.25 15.99 21.65
CA VAL A 348 0.44 15.43 20.31
C VAL A 348 -0.84 14.80 19.80
N HIS A 349 -1.22 15.16 18.58
CA HIS A 349 -2.15 14.39 17.78
C HIS A 349 -1.38 13.54 16.78
N ASN A 350 -1.70 12.23 16.74
CA ASN A 350 -1.09 11.28 15.77
C ASN A 350 -2.18 10.45 15.10
N PHE A 351 -2.88 11.07 14.15
CA PHE A 351 -3.83 10.36 13.28
C PHE A 351 -3.04 9.47 12.30
N ALA A 352 -3.40 8.20 12.22
CA ALA A 352 -2.72 7.26 11.33
C ALA A 352 -3.12 7.46 9.86
N PHE A 353 -4.36 7.87 9.62
CA PHE A 353 -4.98 7.97 8.31
C PHE A 353 -5.75 9.28 8.18
N ASP A 354 -5.97 9.69 6.92
CA ASP A 354 -7.00 10.66 6.55
C ASP A 354 -7.89 10.08 5.43
N VAL A 355 -9.02 10.72 5.19
CA VAL A 355 -9.97 10.30 4.17
C VAL A 355 -9.93 11.28 3.01
N THR A 356 -9.70 10.76 1.81
CA THR A 356 -9.78 11.50 0.56
C THR A 356 -11.18 11.33 -0.02
N PRO A 357 -11.97 12.40 -0.15
CA PRO A 357 -13.24 12.36 -0.85
C PRO A 357 -13.11 11.90 -2.30
N ASN A 358 -14.06 11.12 -2.75
CA ASN A 358 -14.05 10.52 -4.08
C ASN A 358 -14.02 11.55 -5.23
N GLU A 359 -14.48 12.77 -5.01
CA GLU A 359 -14.42 13.87 -6.00
C GLU A 359 -12.99 14.32 -6.35
N PHE A 360 -12.00 13.99 -5.53
CA PHE A 360 -10.57 14.24 -5.82
C PHE A 360 -9.93 13.06 -6.54
N ILE A 361 -10.60 11.91 -6.64
CA ILE A 361 -10.05 10.67 -7.19
C ILE A 361 -10.47 10.54 -8.66
N ALA A 362 -9.49 10.51 -9.56
CA ALA A 362 -9.74 10.36 -11.00
C ALA A 362 -10.09 8.92 -11.40
N ALA A 363 -9.53 7.94 -10.70
CA ALA A 363 -9.89 6.52 -10.84
C ALA A 363 -9.40 5.71 -9.62
N ILE A 364 -10.13 4.64 -9.33
CA ILE A 364 -9.72 3.60 -8.38
C ILE A 364 -9.33 2.37 -9.20
N ILE A 365 -8.09 1.95 -9.04
CA ILE A 365 -7.47 0.83 -9.76
C ILE A 365 -7.55 -0.39 -8.86
N THR A 366 -8.20 -1.46 -9.35
CA THR A 366 -8.31 -2.72 -8.61
C THR A 366 -7.75 -3.88 -9.43
N ASP A 367 -7.61 -5.04 -8.80
CA ASP A 367 -7.27 -6.30 -9.45
C ASP A 367 -8.33 -6.80 -10.44
N ARG A 368 -9.53 -6.22 -10.41
CA ARG A 368 -10.66 -6.55 -11.29
C ARG A 368 -10.93 -5.52 -12.37
N GLY A 369 -10.15 -4.46 -12.42
CA GLY A 369 -10.28 -3.38 -13.38
C GLY A 369 -10.24 -2.00 -12.75
N ILE A 370 -10.59 -0.98 -13.55
CA ILE A 370 -10.55 0.43 -13.16
C ILE A 370 -11.97 0.94 -12.92
N ALA A 371 -12.24 1.37 -11.68
CA ALA A 371 -13.47 2.07 -11.34
C ALA A 371 -13.32 3.57 -11.62
N ARG A 372 -14.37 4.20 -12.15
CA ARG A 372 -14.51 5.65 -12.34
C ARG A 372 -15.84 6.11 -11.78
N ALA A 373 -15.96 7.40 -11.49
CA ALA A 373 -17.22 7.98 -11.02
C ALA A 373 -18.37 7.71 -12.04
N PRO A 374 -19.57 7.41 -11.56
CA PRO A 374 -19.98 7.31 -10.16
C PRO A 374 -19.48 6.00 -9.49
N TYR A 375 -18.73 6.15 -8.40
CA TYR A 375 -18.00 5.03 -7.77
C TYR A 375 -18.90 3.99 -7.13
N THR A 376 -20.02 4.39 -6.56
CA THR A 376 -20.99 3.47 -5.92
C THR A 376 -21.42 2.36 -6.88
N GLU A 377 -21.61 2.68 -8.14
CA GLU A 377 -22.00 1.71 -9.18
C GLU A 377 -20.78 0.94 -9.69
N SER A 378 -19.72 1.66 -10.09
CA SER A 378 -18.55 1.04 -10.71
C SER A 378 -17.79 0.10 -9.77
N LEU A 379 -17.67 0.44 -8.47
CA LEU A 379 -17.04 -0.44 -7.46
C LEU A 379 -17.90 -1.68 -7.18
N ARG A 380 -19.25 -1.50 -7.08
CA ARG A 380 -20.16 -2.64 -6.90
C ARG A 380 -20.08 -3.62 -8.08
N ASN A 381 -20.04 -3.10 -9.30
CA ASN A 381 -19.92 -3.92 -10.50
C ASN A 381 -18.61 -4.72 -10.50
N LEU A 382 -17.47 -4.11 -10.14
CA LEU A 382 -16.19 -4.79 -10.02
C LEU A 382 -16.19 -5.81 -8.88
N ALA A 383 -16.81 -5.49 -7.74
CA ALA A 383 -16.87 -6.41 -6.59
C ALA A 383 -17.73 -7.65 -6.87
N THR A 384 -18.76 -7.54 -7.69
CA THR A 384 -19.68 -8.64 -8.04
C THR A 384 -19.25 -9.39 -9.30
N ALA A 385 -18.40 -8.82 -10.15
CA ALA A 385 -17.88 -9.48 -11.32
C ALA A 385 -17.14 -10.77 -10.91
N ARG A 386 -17.60 -11.93 -11.37
CA ARG A 386 -16.81 -13.18 -11.27
C ARG A 386 -15.52 -12.96 -12.04
N LEU A 387 -14.39 -13.32 -11.43
CA LEU A 387 -13.13 -13.40 -12.15
C LEU A 387 -13.40 -14.22 -13.42
N ALA A 388 -13.28 -13.59 -14.59
CA ALA A 388 -13.28 -14.34 -15.83
C ALA A 388 -12.13 -15.34 -15.70
N GLN A 389 -12.47 -16.64 -15.69
CA GLN A 389 -11.48 -17.69 -15.71
C GLN A 389 -10.59 -17.40 -16.92
N THR A 390 -9.37 -16.96 -16.66
CA THR A 390 -8.35 -16.86 -17.70
C THR A 390 -8.10 -18.27 -18.19
N PRO A 391 -8.21 -18.54 -19.50
CA PRO A 391 -8.02 -19.85 -20.09
C PRO A 391 -6.61 -20.40 -19.88
#